data_5612fd7b2c48980924b97eae859d0260
#
_entry.id   5612fd7b2c48980924b97eae859d0260
#
_cell.length_a   1.000
_cell.length_b   1.000
_cell.length_c   1.000
_cell.angle_alpha   90.00
_cell.angle_beta   90.00
_cell.angle_gamma   90.00
#
_symmetry.space_group_name_H-M   'P 1'
#
loop_
_entity.id
_entity.type
_entity.pdbx_description
1 polymer ?
#
loop_
_entity_poly.entity_id
_entity_poly.type
_entity_poly.pdbx_seq_one_letter_code
_entity_poly.pdbx_strand_id
1 'polypeptide(L)'
;MPECNGRITTVGEAAQFAPGKRRSDPTFIITDVGIENGAMYAYIIGGWADGYPGWIDDSLYVGEPKHVPTIGTFTLLDITTAQAVYGHGSATFCFEPDPGFEVSRTI
;
A
#
# COMPACT_ATOMS: atom_id res chain seq x y z
N MET A 1 7.97 -1.50 -16.54
CA MET A 1 6.93 -1.48 -15.52
C MET A 1 6.74 -2.87 -14.94
N PRO A 2 6.74 -3.03 -13.62
CA PRO A 2 6.49 -4.36 -13.05
C PRO A 2 5.07 -4.82 -13.42
N GLU A 3 4.96 -6.08 -13.71
CA GLU A 3 3.68 -6.70 -14.00
C GLU A 3 2.92 -6.93 -12.68
N CYS A 4 1.66 -6.57 -12.65
CA CYS A 4 0.83 -6.73 -11.46
C CYS A 4 -0.14 -7.89 -11.66
N ASN A 5 0.00 -8.94 -10.86
CA ASN A 5 -0.89 -10.09 -10.88
C ASN A 5 -2.01 -9.96 -9.83
N GLY A 6 -2.21 -8.77 -9.32
CA GLY A 6 -3.21 -8.48 -8.33
C GLY A 6 -4.00 -7.24 -8.72
N ARG A 7 -4.17 -6.34 -7.77
CA ARG A 7 -4.97 -5.13 -7.96
C ARG A 7 -4.07 -3.89 -7.89
N ILE A 8 -4.23 -3.00 -8.87
CA ILE A 8 -3.57 -1.70 -8.86
C ILE A 8 -4.52 -0.70 -8.22
N THR A 9 -4.04 0.04 -7.23
CA THR A 9 -4.85 1.04 -6.54
C THR A 9 -4.03 2.29 -6.24
N THR A 10 -4.72 3.43 -6.12
CA THR A 10 -4.12 4.70 -5.75
C THR A 10 -4.74 5.16 -4.45
N VAL A 11 -3.88 5.50 -3.48
CA VAL A 11 -4.30 5.90 -2.14
C VAL A 11 -3.67 7.26 -1.83
N GLY A 12 -4.48 8.18 -1.33
CA GLY A 12 -4.00 9.49 -0.91
C GLY A 12 -3.16 9.41 0.36
N GLU A 13 -2.24 10.36 0.50
CA GLU A 13 -1.46 10.53 1.71
C GLU A 13 -2.38 10.77 2.91
N ALA A 14 -2.10 10.11 4.03
CA ALA A 14 -2.91 10.10 5.25
C ALA A 14 -4.27 9.41 5.12
N ALA A 15 -4.57 8.80 3.96
CA ALA A 15 -5.80 8.05 3.78
C ALA A 15 -5.62 6.60 4.23
N GLN A 16 -6.58 6.12 5.00
CA GLN A 16 -6.62 4.73 5.44
C GLN A 16 -7.33 3.88 4.38
N PHE A 17 -6.85 2.66 4.15
CA PHE A 17 -7.49 1.75 3.20
C PHE A 17 -7.45 0.33 3.73
N ALA A 18 -8.39 -0.48 3.24
CA ALA A 18 -8.51 -1.88 3.61
C ALA A 18 -8.50 -2.72 2.33
N PRO A 19 -7.41 -3.45 2.05
CA PRO A 19 -7.36 -4.26 0.84
C PRO A 19 -8.24 -5.51 0.93
N GLY A 20 -8.60 -5.92 2.14
CA GLY A 20 -9.41 -7.11 2.35
C GLY A 20 -10.90 -6.88 2.16
N LYS A 21 -11.61 -7.96 1.84
CA LYS A 21 -13.04 -7.95 1.60
C LYS A 21 -13.86 -7.82 2.89
N ARG A 22 -13.34 -8.35 4.00
CA ARG A 22 -14.06 -8.42 5.26
C ARG A 22 -13.83 -7.17 6.09
N ARG A 23 -14.84 -6.76 6.87
CA ARG A 23 -14.73 -5.60 7.75
C ARG A 23 -13.63 -5.75 8.80
N SER A 24 -13.38 -6.98 9.25
CA SER A 24 -12.36 -7.27 10.26
C SER A 24 -10.96 -7.47 9.67
N ASP A 25 -10.81 -7.40 8.36
CA ASP A 25 -9.51 -7.55 7.73
C ASP A 25 -8.60 -6.36 8.03
N PRO A 26 -7.28 -6.54 7.95
CA PRO A 26 -6.34 -5.47 8.29
C PRO A 26 -6.51 -4.21 7.47
N THR A 27 -6.25 -3.06 8.10
CA THR A 27 -6.22 -1.76 7.44
C THR A 27 -4.80 -1.23 7.39
N PHE A 28 -4.56 -0.34 6.44
CA PHE A 28 -3.26 0.27 6.20
C PHE A 28 -3.43 1.76 5.96
N ILE A 29 -2.37 2.52 6.16
CA ILE A 29 -2.35 3.95 5.87
C ILE A 29 -1.03 4.29 5.18
N ILE A 30 -1.10 5.13 4.15
CA ILE A 30 0.07 5.76 3.56
C ILE A 30 0.29 7.07 4.32
N THR A 31 1.37 7.16 5.09
CA THR A 31 1.60 8.32 5.94
C THR A 31 2.41 9.41 5.26
N ASP A 32 3.21 9.05 4.26
CA ASP A 32 4.08 10.01 3.60
C ASP A 32 4.44 9.51 2.19
N VAL A 33 4.58 10.43 1.25
CA VAL A 33 5.10 10.14 -0.08
C VAL A 33 6.13 11.20 -0.44
N GLY A 34 7.15 10.83 -1.17
CA GLY A 34 8.20 11.78 -1.53
C GLY A 34 9.28 11.18 -2.39
N ILE A 35 10.35 11.94 -2.53
CA ILE A 35 11.54 11.53 -3.27
C ILE A 35 12.73 11.68 -2.34
N GLU A 36 13.47 10.59 -2.14
CA GLU A 36 14.63 10.57 -1.27
C GLU A 36 15.81 10.00 -2.05
N ASN A 37 16.90 10.74 -2.13
CA ASN A 37 18.10 10.35 -2.88
C ASN A 37 17.78 9.95 -4.33
N GLY A 38 16.83 10.65 -4.95
CA GLY A 38 16.42 10.38 -6.33
C GLY A 38 15.44 9.23 -6.49
N ALA A 39 15.04 8.57 -5.41
CA ALA A 39 14.11 7.44 -5.46
C ALA A 39 12.74 7.84 -4.91
N MET A 40 11.68 7.51 -5.64
CA MET A 40 10.30 7.71 -5.18
C MET A 40 9.97 6.70 -4.10
N TYR A 41 9.33 7.15 -3.02
CA TYR A 41 8.92 6.28 -1.93
C TYR A 41 7.53 6.62 -1.41
N ALA A 42 6.92 5.65 -0.74
CA ALA A 42 5.71 5.85 0.05
C ALA A 42 5.87 5.08 1.36
N TYR A 43 5.62 5.73 2.48
CA TYR A 43 5.70 5.07 3.79
C TYR A 43 4.35 4.47 4.13
N ILE A 44 4.33 3.18 4.46
CA ILE A 44 3.10 2.44 4.74
C ILE A 44 3.16 1.83 6.14
N ILE A 45 2.06 1.93 6.87
CA ILE A 45 1.89 1.31 8.18
C ILE A 45 0.56 0.56 8.18
N GLY A 46 0.54 -0.64 8.72
CA GLY A 46 -0.71 -1.37 8.87
C GLY A 46 -0.54 -2.85 9.14
N GLY A 47 -1.66 -3.54 9.12
CA GLY A 47 -1.75 -4.94 9.49
C GLY A 47 -2.45 -5.08 10.84
N TRP A 48 -1.83 -5.77 11.77
CA TRP A 48 -2.27 -5.88 13.18
C TRP A 48 -3.77 -6.18 13.35
N ALA A 49 -4.29 -7.21 12.71
CA ALA A 49 -5.66 -7.62 12.89
C ALA A 49 -5.71 -9.04 13.45
N ASP A 50 -6.80 -9.37 14.13
CA ASP A 50 -7.00 -10.73 14.66
C ASP A 50 -6.99 -11.76 13.51
N GLY A 51 -6.20 -12.81 13.68
CA GLY A 51 -6.02 -13.83 12.65
C GLY A 51 -5.01 -13.47 11.57
N TYR A 52 -4.41 -12.26 11.65
CA TYR A 52 -3.42 -11.81 10.68
C TYR A 52 -2.18 -11.31 11.43
N PRO A 53 -1.19 -12.17 11.65
CA PRO A 53 0.02 -11.76 12.38
C PRO A 53 0.91 -10.82 11.59
N GLY A 54 0.69 -10.72 10.27
CA GLY A 54 1.51 -9.86 9.41
C GLY A 54 1.24 -8.39 9.63
N TRP A 55 2.30 -7.58 9.55
CA TRP A 55 2.21 -6.13 9.65
C TRP A 55 3.36 -5.50 8.88
N ILE A 56 3.23 -4.22 8.57
CA ILE A 56 4.27 -3.45 7.90
C ILE A 56 4.38 -2.06 8.52
N ASP A 57 5.59 -1.56 8.60
CA ASP A 57 5.92 -0.21 9.07
C ASP A 57 7.24 0.13 8.38
N ASP A 58 7.15 0.54 7.12
CA ASP A 58 8.35 0.67 6.29
C ASP A 58 8.07 1.56 5.08
N SER A 59 9.14 1.97 4.41
CA SER A 59 9.07 2.65 3.14
C SER A 59 8.97 1.66 2.00
N LEU A 60 8.07 1.95 1.06
CA LEU A 60 8.01 1.25 -0.22
C LEU A 60 8.74 2.10 -1.26
N TYR A 61 9.73 1.52 -1.92
CA TYR A 61 10.40 2.16 -3.05
C TYR A 61 9.88 1.56 -4.35
N VAL A 62 9.81 2.36 -5.40
CA VAL A 62 9.24 1.91 -6.68
C VAL A 62 9.94 0.64 -7.17
N GLY A 63 9.15 -0.37 -7.49
CA GLY A 63 9.64 -1.63 -8.02
C GLY A 63 10.10 -2.65 -6.99
N GLU A 64 10.15 -2.29 -5.71
CA GLU A 64 10.59 -3.21 -4.65
C GLU A 64 9.39 -3.82 -3.93
N PRO A 65 9.13 -5.12 -4.09
CA PRO A 65 8.02 -5.77 -3.41
C PRO A 65 8.29 -5.92 -1.91
N LYS A 66 7.25 -5.70 -1.11
CA LYS A 66 7.27 -5.94 0.34
C LYS A 66 6.16 -6.89 0.70
N HIS A 67 6.51 -8.03 1.25
CA HIS A 67 5.56 -9.07 1.64
C HIS A 67 5.11 -8.87 3.09
N VAL A 68 3.80 -8.86 3.28
CA VAL A 68 3.18 -8.85 4.61
C VAL A 68 2.56 -10.22 4.82
N PRO A 69 3.11 -11.05 5.71
CA PRO A 69 2.67 -12.44 5.87
C PRO A 69 1.16 -12.57 6.09
N THR A 70 0.57 -13.55 5.45
CA THR A 70 -0.86 -13.88 5.48
C THR A 70 -1.77 -12.87 4.78
N ILE A 71 -1.25 -11.74 4.35
CA ILE A 71 -2.04 -10.68 3.71
C ILE A 71 -1.69 -10.59 2.22
N GLY A 72 -0.44 -10.28 1.89
CA GLY A 72 -0.05 -10.14 0.49
C GLY A 72 1.21 -9.33 0.31
N THR A 73 1.48 -8.97 -0.93
CA THR A 73 2.68 -8.23 -1.32
C THR A 73 2.30 -6.88 -1.90
N PHE A 74 2.91 -5.83 -1.39
CA PHE A 74 2.76 -4.47 -1.91
C PHE A 74 3.98 -4.10 -2.74
N THR A 75 3.74 -3.58 -3.96
CA THR A 75 4.80 -3.06 -4.82
C THR A 75 4.42 -1.66 -5.25
N LEU A 76 5.22 -0.67 -4.85
CA LEU A 76 4.96 0.71 -5.27
C LEU A 76 5.25 0.86 -6.75
N LEU A 77 4.32 1.43 -7.50
CA LEU A 77 4.45 1.65 -8.94
C LEU A 77 4.76 3.10 -9.27
N ASP A 78 4.15 4.04 -8.54
CA ASP A 78 4.31 5.46 -8.81
C ASP A 78 3.84 6.27 -7.60
N ILE A 79 4.23 7.53 -7.55
CA ILE A 79 3.72 8.49 -6.57
C ILE A 79 3.37 9.80 -7.27
N THR A 80 2.47 10.55 -6.64
CA THR A 80 2.23 11.95 -6.97
C THR A 80 2.56 12.75 -5.72
N THR A 81 3.49 13.68 -5.84
CA THR A 81 3.89 14.51 -4.69
C THR A 81 2.81 15.57 -4.40
N ALA A 82 2.82 16.08 -3.17
CA ALA A 82 1.85 17.08 -2.75
C ALA A 82 1.93 18.33 -3.63
N GLN A 83 0.77 18.80 -4.07
CA GLN A 83 0.65 20.07 -4.78
C GLN A 83 0.50 21.19 -3.76
N ALA A 84 1.07 22.35 -4.07
CA ALA A 84 1.09 23.48 -3.12
C ALA A 84 -0.31 23.90 -2.64
N VAL A 85 -1.32 23.73 -3.47
CA VAL A 85 -2.68 24.16 -3.15
C VAL A 85 -3.40 23.18 -2.22
N TYR A 86 -3.15 21.88 -2.38
CA TYR A 86 -3.90 20.84 -1.66
C TYR A 86 -3.09 20.12 -0.59
N GLY A 87 -1.78 20.15 -0.66
CA GLY A 87 -0.91 19.63 0.36
C GLY A 87 -0.89 18.11 0.54
N HIS A 88 -1.48 17.36 -0.40
CA HIS A 88 -1.56 15.90 -0.29
C HIS A 88 -0.99 15.22 -1.52
N GLY A 89 -0.15 14.23 -1.30
CA GLY A 89 0.34 13.34 -2.32
C GLY A 89 -0.49 12.06 -2.40
N SER A 90 -0.09 11.17 -3.28
CA SER A 90 -0.72 9.85 -3.41
C SER A 90 0.30 8.81 -3.82
N ALA A 91 -0.02 7.55 -3.54
CA ALA A 91 0.78 6.40 -3.95
C ALA A 91 -0.07 5.46 -4.78
N THR A 92 0.48 4.99 -5.89
CA THR A 92 -0.12 3.96 -6.72
C THR A 92 0.70 2.69 -6.54
N PHE A 93 0.05 1.62 -6.14
CA PHE A 93 0.76 0.37 -5.88
C PHE A 93 -0.02 -0.84 -6.39
N CYS A 94 0.72 -1.94 -6.57
CA CYS A 94 0.16 -3.24 -6.89
C CYS A 94 0.04 -4.03 -5.59
N PHE A 95 -1.15 -4.53 -5.29
CA PHE A 95 -1.37 -5.44 -4.17
C PHE A 95 -1.67 -6.83 -4.71
N GLU A 96 -0.80 -7.79 -4.38
CA GLU A 96 -0.95 -9.19 -4.79
C GLU A 96 -1.26 -9.99 -3.52
N PRO A 97 -2.51 -10.46 -3.36
CA PRO A 97 -2.90 -11.14 -2.12
C PRO A 97 -2.23 -12.48 -1.96
N ASP A 98 -1.98 -12.86 -0.69
CA ASP A 98 -1.54 -14.21 -0.37
C ASP A 98 -2.70 -15.20 -0.59
N PRO A 99 -2.39 -16.49 -0.81
CA PRO A 99 -3.44 -17.50 -0.93
C PRO A 99 -4.40 -17.47 0.27
N GLY A 100 -5.70 -17.42 0.00
CA GLY A 100 -6.72 -17.37 1.03
C GLY A 100 -7.13 -15.97 1.47
N PHE A 101 -6.39 -14.93 1.09
CA PHE A 101 -6.78 -13.55 1.39
C PHE A 101 -7.69 -13.03 0.28
N GLU A 102 -8.92 -12.68 0.63
CA GLU A 102 -9.90 -12.17 -0.33
C GLU A 102 -9.81 -10.65 -0.44
N VAL A 103 -9.67 -10.16 -1.67
CA VAL A 103 -9.45 -8.74 -1.96
C VAL A 103 -10.79 -8.02 -2.10
N SER A 104 -10.87 -6.81 -1.54
CA SER A 104 -12.02 -5.93 -1.72
C SER A 104 -12.16 -5.49 -3.18
N ARG A 105 -13.41 -5.31 -3.61
CA ARG A 105 -13.68 -4.79 -4.95
C ARG A 105 -13.42 -3.30 -5.09
N THR A 106 -13.28 -2.61 -3.97
CA THR A 106 -13.29 -1.15 -3.94
C THR A 106 -12.05 -0.53 -3.28
N ILE A 107 -10.95 -1.24 -3.26
CA ILE A 107 -9.71 -0.62 -2.78
C ILE A 107 -9.12 0.31 -3.81
#